data_ac34b771423dfb8f034c93150806c714
#
_entry.id   ac34b771423dfb8f034c93150806c714
#
_cell.length_a   1.000
_cell.length_b   1.000
_cell.length_c   1.000
_cell.angle_alpha   90.00
_cell.angle_beta   90.00
_cell.angle_gamma   90.00
#
_symmetry.space_group_name_H-M   'P 1'
#
loop_
_entity.id
_entity.type
_entity.pdbx_description
1 polymer ?
#
loop_
_entity_poly.entity_id
_entity_poly.type
_entity_poly.pdbx_seq_one_letter_code
_entity_poly.pdbx_strand_id
1 'polypeptide(L)'
;MSALQKLQEKIEEWKNDHETLKSQNADLKSQLADVAVAQKAKESLTIEVDAKTKQCETLEATVSSLKRELEEKDAEIEKIIAQVESLLA
;
A
#
# COMPACT_ATOMS: atom_id res chain seq x y z
N MET A 1 49.92 -35.36 -17.24
CA MET A 1 49.07 -35.57 -16.07
C MET A 1 48.55 -36.99 -16.03
N SER A 2 48.55 -37.59 -14.86
CA SER A 2 48.00 -38.92 -14.67
C SER A 2 46.44 -38.87 -14.61
N ALA A 3 45.83 -39.99 -14.87
CA ALA A 3 44.36 -40.11 -14.73
C ALA A 3 43.89 -39.80 -13.29
N LEU A 4 44.68 -40.19 -12.31
CA LEU A 4 44.41 -39.90 -10.91
C LEU A 4 44.41 -38.39 -10.63
N GLN A 5 45.39 -37.67 -11.16
CA GLN A 5 45.45 -36.21 -11.01
C GLN A 5 44.24 -35.53 -11.67
N LYS A 6 43.81 -35.98 -12.84
CA LYS A 6 42.62 -35.45 -13.51
C LYS A 6 41.35 -35.70 -12.70
N LEU A 7 41.24 -36.88 -12.07
CA LEU A 7 40.14 -37.20 -11.22
C LEU A 7 40.10 -36.29 -9.97
N GLN A 8 41.27 -36.06 -9.36
CA GLN A 8 41.37 -35.20 -8.20
C GLN A 8 40.96 -33.76 -8.55
N GLU A 9 41.38 -33.26 -9.72
CA GLU A 9 40.97 -31.92 -10.19
C GLU A 9 39.46 -31.83 -10.41
N LYS A 10 38.84 -32.86 -10.97
CA LYS A 10 37.41 -32.93 -11.14
C LYS A 10 36.66 -32.92 -9.81
N ILE A 11 37.14 -33.68 -8.84
CA ILE A 11 36.55 -33.72 -7.52
C ILE A 11 36.62 -32.32 -6.86
N GLU A 12 37.73 -31.61 -6.99
CA GLU A 12 37.90 -30.25 -6.48
C GLU A 12 36.93 -29.29 -7.16
N GLU A 13 36.78 -29.36 -8.49
CA GLU A 13 35.80 -28.56 -9.22
C GLU A 13 34.37 -28.80 -8.75
N TRP A 14 33.99 -30.08 -8.60
CA TRP A 14 32.65 -30.47 -8.16
C TRP A 14 32.38 -29.99 -6.72
N LYS A 15 33.39 -30.08 -5.88
CA LYS A 15 33.29 -29.62 -4.49
C LYS A 15 33.07 -28.11 -4.45
N ASN A 16 33.82 -27.35 -5.23
CA ASN A 16 33.67 -25.90 -5.32
C ASN A 16 32.33 -25.52 -5.92
N ASP A 17 31.87 -26.20 -6.96
CA ASP A 17 30.58 -25.99 -7.59
C ASP A 17 29.44 -26.28 -6.60
N HIS A 18 29.58 -27.35 -5.85
CA HIS A 18 28.61 -27.73 -4.82
C HIS A 18 28.48 -26.65 -3.73
N GLU A 19 29.60 -26.15 -3.25
CA GLU A 19 29.62 -25.07 -2.24
C GLU A 19 29.01 -23.78 -2.78
N THR A 20 29.29 -23.44 -4.02
CA THR A 20 28.72 -22.26 -4.69
C THR A 20 27.21 -22.42 -4.84
N LEU A 21 26.75 -23.55 -5.32
CA LEU A 21 25.32 -23.84 -5.47
C LEU A 21 24.58 -23.84 -4.13
N LYS A 22 25.21 -24.38 -3.11
CA LYS A 22 24.65 -24.40 -1.75
C LYS A 22 24.46 -22.97 -1.22
N SER A 23 25.47 -22.11 -1.44
CA SER A 23 25.40 -20.70 -1.07
C SER A 23 24.31 -19.96 -1.84
N GLN A 24 24.25 -20.17 -3.14
CA GLN A 24 23.23 -19.57 -4.02
C GLN A 24 21.82 -20.03 -3.61
N ASN A 25 21.65 -21.31 -3.26
CA ASN A 25 20.37 -21.82 -2.78
C ASN A 25 19.94 -21.18 -1.48
N ALA A 26 20.87 -20.99 -0.54
CA ALA A 26 20.59 -20.31 0.71
C ALA A 26 20.17 -18.85 0.47
N ASP A 27 20.87 -18.15 -0.41
CA ASP A 27 20.55 -16.77 -0.79
C ASP A 27 19.16 -16.68 -1.44
N LEU A 28 18.86 -17.60 -2.36
CA LEU A 28 17.55 -17.63 -3.03
C LEU A 28 16.42 -17.90 -2.05
N LYS A 29 16.61 -18.80 -1.09
CA LYS A 29 15.64 -19.05 -0.04
C LYS A 29 15.39 -17.82 0.82
N SER A 30 16.46 -17.10 1.15
CA SER A 30 16.36 -15.85 1.90
C SER A 30 15.59 -14.80 1.11
N GLN A 31 15.88 -14.65 -0.18
CA GLN A 31 15.19 -13.72 -1.07
C GLN A 31 13.70 -14.06 -1.20
N LEU A 32 13.38 -15.36 -1.31
CA LEU A 32 11.99 -15.81 -1.36
C LEU A 32 11.24 -15.49 -0.07
N ALA A 33 11.88 -15.65 1.07
CA ALA A 33 11.29 -15.27 2.35
C ALA A 33 11.02 -13.77 2.42
N ASP A 34 11.97 -12.94 1.95
CA ASP A 34 11.81 -11.49 1.89
C ASP A 34 10.67 -11.08 0.97
N VAL A 35 10.55 -11.73 -0.19
CA VAL A 35 9.45 -11.49 -1.14
C VAL A 35 8.10 -11.84 -0.50
N ALA A 36 8.02 -12.94 0.24
CA ALA A 36 6.79 -13.35 0.93
C ALA A 36 6.38 -12.31 1.98
N VAL A 37 7.32 -11.78 2.74
CA VAL A 37 7.07 -10.71 3.72
C VAL A 37 6.61 -9.43 3.02
N ALA A 38 7.27 -9.03 1.94
CA ALA A 38 6.89 -7.87 1.16
C ALA A 38 5.50 -8.00 0.56
N GLN A 39 5.14 -9.19 0.09
CA GLN A 39 3.82 -9.47 -0.48
C GLN A 39 2.72 -9.30 0.57
N LYS A 40 2.92 -9.81 1.78
CA LYS A 40 1.97 -9.64 2.88
C LYS A 40 1.82 -8.18 3.28
N ALA A 41 2.93 -7.45 3.35
CA ALA A 41 2.92 -6.02 3.65
C ALA A 41 2.14 -5.25 2.58
N LYS A 42 2.32 -5.59 1.32
CA LYS A 42 1.59 -5.00 0.19
C LYS A 42 0.08 -5.24 0.31
N GLU A 43 -0.32 -6.47 0.61
CA GLU A 43 -1.72 -6.83 0.79
C GLU A 43 -2.35 -6.05 1.94
N SER A 44 -1.65 -5.97 3.06
CA SER A 44 -2.09 -5.20 4.23
C SER A 44 -2.25 -3.72 3.90
N LEU A 45 -1.28 -3.13 3.20
CA LEU A 45 -1.34 -1.73 2.77
C LEU A 45 -2.48 -1.48 1.79
N THR A 46 -2.75 -2.41 0.87
CA THR A 46 -3.87 -2.31 -0.07
C THR A 46 -5.20 -2.25 0.68
N ILE A 47 -5.39 -3.09 1.67
CA ILE A 47 -6.59 -3.09 2.52
C ILE A 47 -6.73 -1.76 3.27
N GLU A 48 -5.63 -1.27 3.83
CA GLU A 48 -5.60 0.03 4.54
C GLU A 48 -5.94 1.19 3.62
N VAL A 49 -5.35 1.22 2.43
CA VAL A 49 -5.62 2.27 1.43
C VAL A 49 -7.08 2.24 0.99
N ASP A 50 -7.64 1.06 0.74
CA ASP A 50 -9.05 0.92 0.38
C ASP A 50 -9.97 1.42 1.48
N ALA A 51 -9.68 1.09 2.74
CA ALA A 51 -10.44 1.57 3.88
C ALA A 51 -10.37 3.10 4.02
N LYS A 52 -9.18 3.67 3.87
CA LYS A 52 -8.96 5.13 3.92
C LYS A 52 -9.66 5.84 2.76
N THR A 53 -9.62 5.27 1.58
CA THR A 53 -10.31 5.81 0.40
C THR A 53 -11.81 5.89 0.65
N LYS A 54 -12.41 4.85 1.20
CA LYS A 54 -13.84 4.83 1.55
C LYS A 54 -14.17 5.87 2.62
N GLN A 55 -13.31 6.02 3.61
CA GLN A 55 -13.48 7.05 4.64
C GLN A 55 -13.43 8.45 4.03
N CYS A 56 -12.50 8.70 3.11
CA CYS A 56 -12.40 9.98 2.40
C CYS A 56 -13.65 10.27 1.59
N GLU A 57 -14.18 9.29 0.87
CA GLU A 57 -15.41 9.42 0.10
C GLU A 57 -16.59 9.77 1.01
N THR A 58 -16.71 9.09 2.14
CA THR A 58 -17.75 9.36 3.13
C THR A 58 -17.62 10.78 3.70
N LEU A 59 -16.42 11.20 4.04
CA LEU A 59 -16.16 12.54 4.55
C LEU A 59 -16.46 13.61 3.50
N GLU A 60 -16.10 13.39 2.25
CA GLU A 60 -16.41 14.31 1.15
C GLU A 60 -17.92 14.46 0.96
N ALA A 61 -18.66 13.35 1.02
CA ALA A 61 -20.12 13.38 0.95
C ALA A 61 -20.72 14.14 2.13
N THR A 62 -20.19 13.95 3.33
CA THR A 62 -20.63 14.67 4.54
C THR A 62 -20.33 16.16 4.42
N VAL A 63 -19.14 16.52 3.94
CA VAL A 63 -18.78 17.94 3.74
C VAL A 63 -19.73 18.60 2.71
N SER A 64 -20.00 17.90 1.60
CA SER A 64 -20.93 18.43 0.59
C SER A 64 -22.34 18.62 1.14
N SER A 65 -22.82 17.66 1.95
CA SER A 65 -24.12 17.76 2.60
C SER A 65 -24.18 18.94 3.58
N LEU A 66 -23.13 19.10 4.39
CA LEU A 66 -23.05 20.21 5.35
C LEU A 66 -23.00 21.58 4.66
N LYS A 67 -22.28 21.69 3.57
CA LYS A 67 -22.23 22.91 2.76
C LYS A 67 -23.60 23.28 2.22
N ARG A 68 -24.35 22.28 1.74
CA ARG A 68 -25.72 22.47 1.25
C ARG A 68 -26.65 22.94 2.37
N GLU A 69 -26.55 22.33 3.55
CA GLU A 69 -27.33 22.74 4.71
C GLU A 69 -27.02 24.17 5.13
N LEU A 70 -25.74 24.55 5.10
CA LEU A 70 -25.34 25.94 5.40
C LEU A 70 -25.92 26.92 4.41
N GLU A 71 -25.89 26.60 3.11
CA GLU A 71 -26.47 27.44 2.07
C GLU A 71 -27.97 27.59 2.24
N GLU A 72 -28.67 26.51 2.58
CA GLU A 72 -30.11 26.54 2.86
C GLU A 72 -30.44 27.38 4.09
N LYS A 73 -29.67 27.24 5.15
CA LYS A 73 -29.82 28.03 6.37
C LYS A 73 -29.57 29.52 6.13
N ASP A 74 -28.53 29.82 5.36
CA ASP A 74 -28.22 31.20 4.95
C ASP A 74 -29.36 31.83 4.16
N ALA A 75 -29.90 31.10 3.21
CA ALA A 75 -31.05 31.54 2.42
C ALA A 75 -32.29 31.78 3.30
N GLU A 76 -32.55 30.91 4.26
CA GLU A 76 -33.66 31.07 5.23
C GLU A 76 -33.46 32.35 6.07
N ILE A 77 -32.25 32.56 6.57
CA ILE A 77 -31.91 33.73 7.38
C ILE A 77 -32.08 35.04 6.55
N GLU A 78 -31.58 35.05 5.33
CA GLU A 78 -31.73 36.22 4.43
C GLU A 78 -33.20 36.51 4.17
N LYS A 79 -34.02 35.49 3.99
CA LYS A 79 -35.46 35.63 3.81
C LYS A 79 -36.13 36.21 5.04
N ILE A 80 -35.76 35.74 6.23
CA ILE A 80 -36.28 36.28 7.50
C ILE A 80 -35.88 37.76 7.66
N ILE A 81 -34.63 38.09 7.36
CA ILE A 81 -34.12 39.46 7.43
C ILE A 81 -34.94 40.37 6.51
N ALA A 82 -35.19 39.93 5.27
CA ALA A 82 -35.99 40.71 4.33
C ALA A 82 -37.42 40.90 4.83
N GLN A 83 -38.03 39.89 5.44
CA GLN A 83 -39.36 39.98 6.03
C GLN A 83 -39.41 40.97 7.20
N VAL A 84 -38.40 40.92 8.08
CA VAL A 84 -38.29 41.88 9.21
C VAL A 84 -38.09 43.30 8.69
N GLU A 85 -37.21 43.50 7.75
CA GLU A 85 -36.99 44.84 7.11
C GLU A 85 -38.26 45.37 6.51
N SER A 86 -39.03 44.54 5.83
CA SER A 86 -40.30 44.91 5.26
C SER A 86 -41.33 45.36 6.31
N LEU A 87 -41.34 44.66 7.46
CA LEU A 87 -42.23 44.99 8.57
C LEU A 87 -41.85 46.31 9.27
N LEU A 88 -40.57 46.63 9.27
CA LEU A 88 -40.05 47.88 9.90
C LEU A 88 -40.09 49.08 9.01
N ALA A 89 -40.30 48.89 7.73
CA ALA A 89 -40.31 49.96 6.75
C ALA A 89 -41.56 50.82 6.80
#